data_9743fcc23e0a10b1b0898ac2151e93d9
#
_entry.id   9743fcc23e0a10b1b0898ac2151e93d9
#
_cell.length_a   1.000
_cell.length_b   1.000
_cell.length_c   1.000
_cell.angle_alpha   90.00
_cell.angle_beta   90.00
_cell.angle_gamma   90.00
#
_symmetry.space_group_name_H-M   'P 1'
#
loop_
_entity.id
_entity.type
_entity.pdbx_description
1 polymer ?
#
loop_
_entity_poly.entity_id
_entity_poly.type
_entity_poly.pdbx_seq_one_letter_code
_entity_poly.pdbx_strand_id
1 'polypeptide(L)'
;DLSHPEQVYNEPFPSRIEFAQGRFGDDKLSRRSGRPGAFRWPTVTRVGFEAQTLAALSHDAEGGTGLSSPKRYLWDTALRQHPWRFNPGPDDPGDGGGPVTAGPFVSHLREDGEEKTADDPPALAALFSRGALMSFFVAEVLLQAFVQANSPAHRYERHYPEAPRRLRRLILTMPTAMPLAERKLFARRVQSALRLTWRALGLEESQAPEPFLNWDEATGTQIVFLYNEIKDNFQGDAGRFFQTFGRVREGYGDAPGLRLASIDIGGGTTDLIVTTYQLEGGTAVKPIQEFREGFNIAGDDVLCGLIERNVLPALLDAIRQSGASN
;
A
#
# COMPACT_ATOMS: atom_id res chain seq x y z
N ASP A 1 -12.66 -5.63 -0.42
CA ASP A 1 -13.10 -5.81 -1.81
C ASP A 1 -14.50 -5.21 -1.98
N LEU A 2 -14.63 -4.19 -2.83
CA LEU A 2 -15.90 -3.47 -3.04
C LEU A 2 -16.88 -4.28 -3.88
N SER A 3 -16.39 -5.14 -4.74
CA SER A 3 -17.20 -6.04 -5.56
C SER A 3 -17.75 -7.23 -4.75
N HIS A 4 -17.01 -7.64 -3.72
CA HIS A 4 -17.33 -8.77 -2.84
C HIS A 4 -17.13 -8.39 -1.37
N PRO A 5 -18.00 -7.54 -0.78
CA PRO A 5 -17.78 -6.96 0.55
C PRO A 5 -17.83 -7.98 1.70
N GLU A 6 -18.43 -9.15 1.49
CA GLU A 6 -18.47 -10.26 2.43
C GLU A 6 -17.20 -11.14 2.42
N GLN A 7 -16.35 -10.98 1.41
CA GLN A 7 -15.14 -11.81 1.29
C GLN A 7 -14.05 -11.28 2.22
N VAL A 8 -13.53 -12.17 3.06
CA VAL A 8 -12.41 -11.92 3.97
C VAL A 8 -11.16 -12.57 3.41
N TYR A 9 -10.10 -11.78 3.27
CA TYR A 9 -8.79 -12.24 2.83
C TYR A 9 -7.85 -12.35 4.04
N ASN A 10 -7.16 -13.47 4.16
CA ASN A 10 -6.17 -13.72 5.21
C ASN A 10 -4.73 -13.67 4.68
N GLU A 11 -4.56 -13.54 3.38
CA GLU A 11 -3.27 -13.43 2.71
C GLU A 11 -2.74 -11.99 2.78
N PRO A 12 -1.43 -11.79 2.55
CA PRO A 12 -0.84 -10.46 2.45
C PRO A 12 -1.53 -9.61 1.37
N PHE A 13 -1.83 -8.36 1.71
CA PHE A 13 -2.51 -7.43 0.82
C PHE A 13 -1.67 -7.13 -0.44
N PRO A 14 -2.15 -7.45 -1.65
CA PRO A 14 -1.40 -7.23 -2.88
C PRO A 14 -1.11 -5.73 -3.11
N SER A 15 0.14 -5.40 -3.41
CA SER A 15 0.54 -4.04 -3.75
C SER A 15 0.24 -3.74 -5.21
N ARG A 16 -1.04 -3.65 -5.57
CA ARG A 16 -1.52 -3.38 -6.92
C ARG A 16 -2.61 -2.33 -6.91
N ILE A 17 -2.63 -1.49 -7.95
CA ILE A 17 -3.66 -0.49 -8.23
C ILE A 17 -4.17 -0.65 -9.66
N GLU A 18 -5.48 -0.58 -9.84
CA GLU A 18 -6.16 -0.57 -11.14
C GLU A 18 -7.16 0.59 -11.20
N PHE A 19 -7.28 1.21 -12.36
CA PHE A 19 -8.35 2.17 -12.62
C PHE A 19 -9.63 1.43 -13.00
N ALA A 20 -10.69 1.64 -12.24
CA ALA A 20 -11.99 1.07 -12.52
C ALA A 20 -13.10 2.04 -12.16
N GLN A 21 -14.23 1.94 -12.84
CA GLN A 21 -15.38 2.80 -12.55
C GLN A 21 -15.94 2.53 -11.16
N GLY A 22 -16.33 3.59 -10.45
CA GLY A 22 -16.90 3.52 -9.10
C GLY A 22 -18.38 3.19 -9.04
N ARG A 23 -18.88 2.32 -9.92
CA ARG A 23 -20.28 1.88 -9.93
C ARG A 23 -20.35 0.40 -9.61
N PHE A 24 -21.15 0.06 -8.63
CA PHE A 24 -21.35 -1.31 -8.16
C PHE A 24 -22.84 -1.63 -8.03
N GLY A 25 -23.16 -2.91 -8.17
CA GLY A 25 -24.48 -3.45 -7.95
C GLY A 25 -25.35 -3.54 -9.20
N ASP A 26 -26.32 -4.44 -9.14
CA ASP A 26 -27.26 -4.72 -10.23
C ASP A 26 -28.26 -3.55 -10.40
N ASP A 27 -28.58 -3.21 -11.63
CA ASP A 27 -29.62 -2.25 -12.01
C ASP A 27 -31.00 -2.56 -11.39
N LYS A 28 -31.26 -3.83 -11.06
CA LYS A 28 -32.51 -4.24 -10.38
C LYS A 28 -32.62 -3.73 -8.95
N LEU A 29 -31.48 -3.66 -8.23
CA LEU A 29 -31.45 -3.09 -6.87
C LEU A 29 -31.63 -1.57 -6.91
N SER A 30 -31.12 -0.92 -7.95
CA SER A 30 -31.24 0.52 -8.13
C SER A 30 -32.66 0.97 -8.48
N ARG A 31 -33.43 0.16 -9.19
CA ARG A 31 -34.88 0.44 -9.48
C ARG A 31 -35.70 0.57 -8.22
N ARG A 32 -35.36 -0.17 -7.16
CA ARG A 32 -36.06 -0.10 -5.87
C ARG A 32 -35.72 1.19 -5.09
N SER A 33 -34.57 1.77 -5.29
CA SER A 33 -34.15 3.04 -4.69
C SER A 33 -34.34 4.25 -5.59
N GLY A 34 -34.80 4.06 -6.84
CA GLY A 34 -34.92 5.11 -7.85
C GLY A 34 -33.59 5.70 -8.33
N ARG A 35 -32.46 5.04 -8.07
CA ARG A 35 -31.13 5.50 -8.44
C ARG A 35 -30.46 4.54 -9.43
N PRO A 36 -29.80 5.02 -10.49
CA PRO A 36 -29.02 4.18 -11.38
C PRO A 36 -27.74 3.70 -10.67
N GLY A 37 -27.59 2.39 -10.53
CA GLY A 37 -26.50 1.75 -9.77
C GLY A 37 -26.81 1.68 -8.27
N ALA A 38 -26.58 0.53 -7.66
CA ALA A 38 -26.89 0.30 -6.25
C ALA A 38 -25.95 1.07 -5.31
N PHE A 39 -24.71 1.29 -5.76
CA PHE A 39 -23.68 1.88 -4.95
C PHE A 39 -22.67 2.64 -5.83
N ARG A 40 -22.27 3.84 -5.38
CA ARG A 40 -21.20 4.62 -6.01
C ARG A 40 -20.05 4.80 -5.03
N TRP A 41 -18.87 4.42 -5.46
CA TRP A 41 -17.64 4.68 -4.73
C TRP A 41 -17.03 6.00 -5.19
N PRO A 42 -16.48 6.82 -4.30
CA PRO A 42 -16.03 8.17 -4.66
C PRO A 42 -14.72 8.21 -5.45
N THR A 43 -14.02 7.08 -5.60
CA THR A 43 -12.76 7.02 -6.35
C THR A 43 -12.91 6.25 -7.66
N VAL A 44 -11.91 6.40 -8.49
CA VAL A 44 -11.77 5.67 -9.77
C VAL A 44 -10.64 4.63 -9.73
N THR A 45 -10.23 4.24 -8.54
CA THR A 45 -9.15 3.26 -8.33
C THR A 45 -9.60 2.11 -7.45
N ARG A 46 -8.99 0.95 -7.67
CA ARG A 46 -9.10 -0.26 -6.85
C ARG A 46 -7.72 -0.68 -6.43
N VAL A 47 -7.62 -1.33 -5.29
CA VAL A 47 -6.34 -1.77 -4.72
C VAL A 47 -6.44 -3.19 -4.18
N GLY A 48 -5.31 -3.80 -3.92
CA GLY A 48 -5.24 -5.11 -3.29
C GLY A 48 -5.79 -6.23 -4.15
N PHE A 49 -6.53 -7.15 -3.55
CA PHE A 49 -7.09 -8.33 -4.21
C PHE A 49 -8.06 -7.98 -5.33
N GLU A 50 -8.89 -6.94 -5.16
CA GLU A 50 -9.79 -6.48 -6.21
C GLU A 50 -9.03 -6.02 -7.44
N ALA A 51 -7.99 -5.22 -7.26
CA ALA A 51 -7.12 -4.79 -8.36
C ALA A 51 -6.39 -5.97 -9.01
N GLN A 52 -5.96 -6.95 -8.23
CA GLN A 52 -5.32 -8.16 -8.75
C GLN A 52 -6.29 -8.98 -9.62
N THR A 53 -7.52 -9.14 -9.16
CA THR A 53 -8.57 -9.86 -9.91
C THR A 53 -8.90 -9.14 -11.21
N LEU A 54 -9.10 -7.81 -11.17
CA LEU A 54 -9.36 -7.01 -12.37
C LEU A 54 -8.24 -7.15 -13.39
N ALA A 55 -6.98 -7.09 -12.94
CA ALA A 55 -5.83 -7.24 -13.82
C ALA A 55 -5.72 -8.64 -14.44
N ALA A 56 -6.04 -9.68 -13.66
CA ALA A 56 -5.99 -11.07 -14.16
C ALA A 56 -7.08 -11.36 -15.20
N LEU A 57 -8.20 -10.65 -15.13
CA LEU A 57 -9.32 -10.80 -16.05
C LEU A 57 -9.23 -9.86 -17.27
N SER A 58 -8.33 -8.88 -17.23
CA SER A 58 -8.12 -7.96 -18.33
C SER A 58 -7.34 -8.62 -19.47
N HIS A 59 -7.80 -8.42 -20.70
CA HIS A 59 -7.08 -8.82 -21.89
C HIS A 59 -6.13 -7.74 -22.42
N ASP A 60 -6.10 -6.57 -21.78
CA ASP A 60 -5.25 -5.45 -22.18
C ASP A 60 -3.79 -5.66 -21.75
N ALA A 61 -2.90 -4.97 -22.44
CA ALA A 61 -1.47 -4.98 -22.10
C ALA A 61 -1.24 -4.42 -20.69
N GLU A 62 -0.41 -5.09 -19.92
CA GLU A 62 -0.01 -4.63 -18.59
C GLU A 62 0.49 -3.17 -18.61
N GLY A 63 0.07 -2.39 -17.61
CA GLY A 63 0.45 -0.99 -17.45
C GLY A 63 -0.43 0.02 -18.20
N GLY A 64 -1.50 -0.41 -18.88
CA GLY A 64 -2.51 0.47 -19.49
C GLY A 64 -3.59 0.92 -18.51
N THR A 65 -4.02 0.03 -17.64
CA THR A 65 -5.14 0.21 -16.71
C THR A 65 -4.72 0.31 -15.25
N GLY A 66 -3.51 -0.08 -14.92
CA GLY A 66 -3.02 -0.09 -13.55
C GLY A 66 -1.54 -0.37 -13.42
N LEU A 67 -1.09 -0.61 -12.21
CA LEU A 67 0.33 -0.81 -11.88
C LEU A 67 0.48 -1.75 -10.69
N SER A 68 1.41 -2.70 -10.81
CA SER A 68 1.90 -3.50 -9.67
C SER A 68 2.98 -2.72 -8.92
N SER A 69 2.99 -2.84 -7.61
CA SER A 69 4.04 -2.28 -6.74
C SER A 69 4.30 -0.78 -6.95
N PRO A 70 3.30 0.12 -6.81
CA PRO A 70 3.46 1.55 -7.14
C PRO A 70 4.58 2.23 -6.35
N LYS A 71 4.94 1.74 -5.18
CA LYS A 71 6.06 2.25 -4.38
C LYS A 71 7.41 2.15 -5.10
N ARG A 72 7.62 1.14 -5.94
CA ARG A 72 8.86 0.96 -6.71
C ARG A 72 9.08 2.04 -7.78
N TYR A 73 8.02 2.72 -8.17
CA TYR A 73 8.04 3.76 -9.21
C TYR A 73 7.93 5.18 -8.65
N LEU A 74 8.18 5.38 -7.36
CA LEU A 74 8.13 6.71 -6.74
C LEU A 74 9.02 7.74 -7.44
N TRP A 75 10.18 7.32 -7.94
CA TRP A 75 11.12 8.14 -8.67
C TRP A 75 10.65 8.53 -10.09
N ASP A 76 9.70 7.79 -10.66
CA ASP A 76 9.18 8.04 -12.01
C ASP A 76 8.08 9.11 -11.95
N THR A 77 8.50 10.35 -12.11
CA THR A 77 7.63 11.53 -12.12
C THR A 77 7.31 12.03 -13.53
N ALA A 78 7.81 11.34 -14.57
CA ALA A 78 7.53 11.72 -15.95
C ALA A 78 6.06 11.46 -16.31
N LEU A 79 5.45 12.38 -17.03
CA LEU A 79 4.12 12.22 -17.57
C LEU A 79 4.11 11.07 -18.57
N ARG A 80 3.01 10.34 -18.63
CA ARG A 80 2.82 9.29 -19.64
C ARG A 80 2.54 9.91 -21.01
N GLN A 81 2.92 9.19 -22.04
CA GLN A 81 2.59 9.57 -23.43
C GLN A 81 1.11 9.33 -23.75
N HIS A 82 0.49 8.35 -23.09
CA HIS A 82 -0.91 7.97 -23.26
C HIS A 82 -1.64 7.99 -21.92
N PRO A 83 -2.90 8.43 -21.90
CA PRO A 83 -3.70 8.45 -20.66
C PRO A 83 -3.92 7.04 -20.13
N TRP A 84 -4.04 6.94 -18.82
CA TRP A 84 -4.53 5.72 -18.17
C TRP A 84 -5.94 5.40 -18.65
N ARG A 85 -6.25 4.13 -18.76
CA ARG A 85 -7.55 3.61 -19.18
C ARG A 85 -8.25 2.93 -18.00
N PHE A 86 -9.57 2.89 -18.04
CA PHE A 86 -10.31 2.04 -17.11
C PHE A 86 -10.09 0.57 -17.48
N ASN A 87 -9.93 -0.25 -16.46
CA ASN A 87 -10.02 -1.70 -16.61
C ASN A 87 -11.51 -2.02 -16.89
N PRO A 88 -11.86 -2.68 -18.00
CA PRO A 88 -13.23 -2.95 -18.38
C PRO A 88 -13.91 -3.96 -17.44
N GLY A 89 -13.13 -4.75 -16.70
CA GLY A 89 -13.64 -5.84 -15.90
C GLY A 89 -14.06 -7.07 -16.73
N PRO A 90 -14.53 -8.12 -16.06
CA PRO A 90 -14.88 -9.39 -16.74
C PRO A 90 -16.13 -9.31 -17.62
N ASP A 91 -17.01 -8.35 -17.35
CA ASP A 91 -18.32 -8.25 -18.02
C ASP A 91 -18.31 -7.42 -19.31
N ASP A 92 -17.19 -6.76 -19.61
CA ASP A 92 -17.02 -5.95 -20.81
C ASP A 92 -15.81 -6.42 -21.63
N PRO A 93 -15.93 -7.47 -22.43
CA PRO A 93 -14.83 -8.01 -23.23
C PRO A 93 -14.47 -7.14 -24.47
N GLY A 94 -14.95 -5.90 -24.54
CA GLY A 94 -14.66 -4.97 -25.62
C GLY A 94 -13.21 -4.48 -25.66
N ASP A 95 -12.91 -3.57 -26.59
CA ASP A 95 -11.57 -3.02 -26.91
C ASP A 95 -10.84 -2.25 -25.78
N GLY A 96 -10.90 -2.70 -24.55
CA GLY A 96 -10.35 -2.03 -23.38
C GLY A 96 -11.20 -0.83 -22.94
N GLY A 97 -11.21 -0.54 -21.66
CA GLY A 97 -11.95 0.59 -21.09
C GLY A 97 -11.53 1.94 -21.69
N GLY A 98 -12.43 2.88 -21.71
CA GLY A 98 -12.15 4.25 -22.16
C GLY A 98 -11.05 4.92 -21.33
N PRO A 99 -10.51 6.06 -21.77
CA PRO A 99 -9.55 6.81 -20.97
C PRO A 99 -10.15 7.20 -19.62
N VAL A 100 -9.31 7.21 -18.60
CA VAL A 100 -9.71 7.65 -17.26
C VAL A 100 -10.09 9.13 -17.36
N THR A 101 -11.37 9.40 -17.17
CA THR A 101 -11.93 10.74 -17.16
C THR A 101 -12.60 10.96 -15.82
N ALA A 102 -12.63 12.21 -15.40
CA ALA A 102 -13.34 12.73 -14.25
C ALA A 102 -13.73 11.74 -13.12
N GLY A 103 -13.07 11.85 -12.02
CA GLY A 103 -13.47 11.34 -10.71
C GLY A 103 -13.03 12.33 -9.65
N PRO A 104 -13.52 12.24 -8.41
CA PRO A 104 -13.18 13.19 -7.36
C PRO A 104 -11.66 13.37 -7.18
N PHE A 105 -10.88 12.32 -7.30
CA PHE A 105 -9.42 12.40 -7.18
C PHE A 105 -8.77 13.05 -8.41
N VAL A 106 -9.21 12.68 -9.61
CA VAL A 106 -8.64 13.19 -10.87
C VAL A 106 -8.81 14.71 -10.97
N SER A 107 -9.95 15.25 -10.52
CA SER A 107 -10.22 16.68 -10.56
C SER A 107 -9.38 17.52 -9.57
N HIS A 108 -8.79 16.89 -8.58
CA HIS A 108 -7.99 17.54 -7.53
C HIS A 108 -6.48 17.41 -7.73
N LEU A 109 -6.04 16.68 -8.74
CA LEU A 109 -4.64 16.50 -9.06
C LEU A 109 -4.29 17.14 -10.40
N ARG A 110 -3.05 17.58 -10.50
CA ARG A 110 -2.41 17.94 -11.76
C ARG A 110 -2.03 16.68 -12.53
N GLU A 111 -1.71 16.82 -13.80
CA GLU A 111 -1.28 15.69 -14.64
C GLU A 111 -0.03 14.97 -14.14
N ASP A 112 0.84 15.67 -13.39
CA ASP A 112 2.03 15.10 -12.73
C ASP A 112 1.72 14.36 -11.41
N GLY A 113 0.46 14.39 -10.96
CA GLY A 113 0.03 13.76 -9.72
C GLY A 113 0.28 14.58 -8.45
N GLU A 114 0.70 15.83 -8.59
CA GLU A 114 0.72 16.79 -7.48
C GLU A 114 -0.68 17.37 -7.25
N GLU A 115 -0.93 17.87 -6.05
CA GLU A 115 -2.19 18.54 -5.74
C GLU A 115 -2.36 19.81 -6.59
N LYS A 116 -3.56 19.97 -7.12
CA LYS A 116 -3.95 21.16 -7.86
C LYS A 116 -4.18 22.32 -6.90
N THR A 117 -3.61 23.47 -7.22
CA THR A 117 -3.92 24.74 -6.58
C THR A 117 -5.07 25.46 -7.32
N ALA A 118 -5.57 26.58 -6.78
CA ALA A 118 -6.65 27.36 -7.42
C ALA A 118 -6.27 27.86 -8.81
N ASP A 119 -4.97 28.12 -9.04
CA ASP A 119 -4.45 28.67 -10.28
C ASP A 119 -4.10 27.62 -11.34
N ASP A 120 -4.05 26.35 -10.95
CA ASP A 120 -3.71 25.28 -11.87
C ASP A 120 -4.90 24.94 -12.80
N PRO A 121 -4.65 24.70 -14.10
CA PRO A 121 -5.70 24.25 -15.01
C PRO A 121 -6.22 22.88 -14.61
N PRO A 122 -7.46 22.54 -14.97
CA PRO A 122 -7.96 21.17 -14.80
C PRO A 122 -7.12 20.20 -15.64
N ALA A 123 -6.83 19.01 -15.10
CA ALA A 123 -6.23 17.95 -15.88
C ALA A 123 -7.18 17.57 -17.02
N LEU A 124 -6.74 17.71 -18.26
CA LEU A 124 -7.53 17.37 -19.45
C LEU A 124 -7.43 15.88 -19.78
N ALA A 125 -6.35 15.23 -19.37
CA ALA A 125 -6.11 13.80 -19.57
C ALA A 125 -5.44 13.20 -18.34
N ALA A 126 -5.72 11.93 -18.09
CA ALA A 126 -5.10 11.20 -16.97
C ALA A 126 -3.69 10.71 -17.36
N LEU A 127 -2.75 11.64 -17.57
CA LEU A 127 -1.35 11.37 -17.93
C LEU A 127 -0.47 11.17 -16.68
N PHE A 128 -1.06 10.82 -15.56
CA PHE A 128 -0.36 10.67 -14.29
C PHE A 128 0.89 9.79 -14.44
N SER A 129 2.00 10.27 -13.88
CA SER A 129 3.22 9.47 -13.78
C SER A 129 2.98 8.21 -12.96
N ARG A 130 3.83 7.18 -13.13
CA ARG A 130 3.76 5.98 -12.30
C ARG A 130 3.95 6.30 -10.82
N GLY A 131 4.81 7.28 -10.50
CA GLY A 131 5.00 7.75 -9.12
C GLY A 131 3.76 8.41 -8.52
N ALA A 132 2.90 9.04 -9.33
CA ALA A 132 1.65 9.63 -8.88
C ALA A 132 0.64 8.59 -8.38
N LEU A 133 0.67 7.38 -8.93
CA LEU A 133 -0.24 6.31 -8.53
C LEU A 133 -0.10 5.93 -7.06
N MET A 134 1.03 6.24 -6.44
CA MET A 134 1.19 6.05 -4.99
C MET A 134 0.21 6.89 -4.17
N SER A 135 -0.10 8.12 -4.60
CA SER A 135 -1.12 8.94 -3.93
C SER A 135 -2.51 8.31 -4.05
N PHE A 136 -2.85 7.81 -5.24
CA PHE A 136 -4.13 7.11 -5.45
C PHE A 136 -4.21 5.83 -4.63
N PHE A 137 -3.12 5.04 -4.60
CA PHE A 137 -3.07 3.78 -3.85
C PHE A 137 -3.30 4.02 -2.36
N VAL A 138 -2.55 4.94 -1.76
CA VAL A 138 -2.68 5.25 -0.33
C VAL A 138 -4.06 5.83 -0.02
N ALA A 139 -4.59 6.73 -0.86
CA ALA A 139 -5.91 7.32 -0.66
C ALA A 139 -7.01 6.26 -0.70
N GLU A 140 -6.95 5.31 -1.64
CA GLU A 140 -7.93 4.23 -1.73
C GLU A 140 -7.86 3.30 -0.51
N VAL A 141 -6.65 2.90 -0.08
CA VAL A 141 -6.47 2.09 1.15
C VAL A 141 -7.04 2.81 2.37
N LEU A 142 -6.75 4.11 2.52
CA LEU A 142 -7.27 4.90 3.64
C LEU A 142 -8.79 5.01 3.62
N LEU A 143 -9.36 5.24 2.44
CA LEU A 143 -10.81 5.37 2.29
C LEU A 143 -11.53 4.06 2.63
N GLN A 144 -11.05 2.93 2.12
CA GLN A 144 -11.60 1.61 2.44
C GLN A 144 -11.45 1.28 3.93
N ALA A 145 -10.28 1.53 4.51
CA ALA A 145 -10.04 1.33 5.95
C ALA A 145 -10.96 2.21 6.82
N PHE A 146 -11.16 3.46 6.42
CA PHE A 146 -12.03 4.39 7.14
C PHE A 146 -13.50 3.95 7.10
N VAL A 147 -13.98 3.54 5.94
CA VAL A 147 -15.34 3.02 5.77
C VAL A 147 -15.53 1.71 6.55
N GLN A 148 -14.58 0.78 6.46
CA GLN A 148 -14.62 -0.47 7.21
C GLN A 148 -14.64 -0.24 8.72
N ALA A 149 -13.73 0.61 9.24
CA ALA A 149 -13.67 0.94 10.67
C ALA A 149 -14.95 1.61 11.19
N ASN A 150 -15.72 2.25 10.32
CA ASN A 150 -17.00 2.88 10.63
C ASN A 150 -18.21 2.04 10.24
N SER A 151 -18.03 0.86 9.66
CA SER A 151 -19.15 -0.03 9.36
C SER A 151 -19.87 -0.46 10.63
N PRO A 152 -21.21 -0.65 10.58
CA PRO A 152 -21.98 -1.07 11.74
C PRO A 152 -21.43 -2.36 12.37
N ALA A 153 -21.09 -3.36 11.56
CA ALA A 153 -20.55 -4.64 12.03
C ALA A 153 -19.27 -4.45 12.85
N HIS A 154 -18.28 -3.73 12.30
CA HIS A 154 -17.00 -3.50 12.99
C HIS A 154 -17.15 -2.65 14.25
N ARG A 155 -18.04 -1.65 14.25
CA ARG A 155 -18.27 -0.79 15.42
C ARG A 155 -18.98 -1.53 16.55
N TYR A 156 -19.90 -2.46 16.20
CA TYR A 156 -20.68 -3.21 17.19
C TYR A 156 -19.80 -4.11 18.07
N GLU A 157 -18.69 -4.58 17.56
CA GLU A 157 -17.72 -5.41 18.28
C GLU A 157 -16.78 -4.58 19.20
N ARG A 158 -16.91 -3.27 19.24
CA ARG A 158 -16.00 -2.38 19.95
C ARG A 158 -16.73 -1.56 21.02
N HIS A 159 -15.97 -1.06 21.99
CA HIS A 159 -16.49 -0.11 22.98
C HIS A 159 -17.04 1.14 22.27
N TYR A 160 -18.17 1.64 22.73
CA TYR A 160 -18.86 2.82 22.19
C TYR A 160 -19.22 2.66 20.70
N PRO A 161 -20.10 1.71 20.35
CA PRO A 161 -20.48 1.43 18.96
C PRO A 161 -21.17 2.62 18.25
N GLU A 162 -21.81 3.51 19.00
CA GLU A 162 -22.46 4.71 18.49
C GLU A 162 -21.47 5.76 17.97
N ALA A 163 -20.26 5.79 18.55
CA ALA A 163 -19.27 6.83 18.24
C ALA A 163 -18.58 6.56 16.91
N PRO A 164 -18.57 7.52 15.97
CA PRO A 164 -17.81 7.37 14.73
C PRO A 164 -16.31 7.33 15.02
N ARG A 165 -15.62 6.45 14.30
CA ARG A 165 -14.16 6.32 14.40
C ARG A 165 -13.48 7.40 13.56
N ARG A 166 -12.44 8.02 14.12
CA ARG A 166 -11.62 9.00 13.42
C ARG A 166 -10.18 8.48 13.30
N LEU A 167 -9.54 8.75 12.18
CA LEU A 167 -8.12 8.50 12.02
C LEU A 167 -7.34 9.56 12.81
N ARG A 168 -6.75 9.13 13.91
CA ARG A 168 -5.97 10.02 14.79
C ARG A 168 -4.51 10.09 14.35
N ARG A 169 -3.96 9.00 13.85
CA ARG A 169 -2.55 8.88 13.47
C ARG A 169 -2.41 7.92 12.32
N LEU A 170 -1.63 8.29 11.33
CA LEU A 170 -1.17 7.43 10.25
C LEU A 170 0.33 7.20 10.43
N ILE A 171 0.72 5.95 10.60
CA ILE A 171 2.12 5.54 10.69
C ILE A 171 2.40 4.65 9.50
N LEU A 172 3.40 5.02 8.70
CA LEU A 172 3.88 4.23 7.58
C LEU A 172 5.37 3.98 7.73
N THR A 173 5.80 2.80 7.37
CA THR A 173 7.21 2.44 7.31
C THR A 173 7.77 2.72 5.93
N MET A 174 9.08 2.92 5.86
CA MET A 174 9.82 3.12 4.62
C MET A 174 10.97 2.13 4.52
N PRO A 175 11.39 1.73 3.31
CA PRO A 175 12.61 0.94 3.15
C PRO A 175 13.81 1.63 3.78
N THR A 176 14.66 0.83 4.39
CA THR A 176 15.87 1.30 5.06
C THR A 176 16.78 2.05 4.11
N ALA A 177 16.96 1.54 2.90
CA ALA A 177 17.83 2.10 1.86
C ALA A 177 17.21 3.25 1.05
N MET A 178 15.94 3.64 1.31
CA MET A 178 15.27 4.66 0.51
C MET A 178 16.03 6.00 0.57
N PRO A 179 16.46 6.56 -0.59
CA PRO A 179 17.17 7.85 -0.66
C PRO A 179 16.32 8.99 -0.10
N LEU A 180 16.98 10.02 0.42
CA LEU A 180 16.29 11.17 1.02
C LEU A 180 15.32 11.87 0.05
N ALA A 181 15.66 11.94 -1.24
CA ALA A 181 14.80 12.51 -2.27
C ALA A 181 13.49 11.71 -2.42
N GLU A 182 13.59 10.39 -2.45
CA GLU A 182 12.41 9.50 -2.52
C GLU A 182 11.59 9.54 -1.23
N ARG A 183 12.23 9.63 -0.05
CA ARG A 183 11.50 9.81 1.23
C ARG A 183 10.66 11.07 1.22
N LYS A 184 11.22 12.19 0.73
CA LYS A 184 10.48 13.45 0.61
C LYS A 184 9.32 13.32 -0.39
N LEU A 185 9.54 12.63 -1.50
CA LEU A 185 8.51 12.39 -2.50
C LEU A 185 7.40 11.50 -1.92
N PHE A 186 7.77 10.41 -1.24
CA PHE A 186 6.82 9.53 -0.58
C PHE A 186 5.97 10.29 0.46
N ALA A 187 6.60 11.11 1.29
CA ALA A 187 5.90 11.93 2.27
C ALA A 187 4.87 12.86 1.62
N ARG A 188 5.23 13.52 0.51
CA ARG A 188 4.28 14.35 -0.25
C ARG A 188 3.12 13.52 -0.80
N ARG A 189 3.39 12.34 -1.39
CA ARG A 189 2.35 11.44 -1.91
C ARG A 189 1.37 10.99 -0.83
N VAL A 190 1.88 10.66 0.36
CA VAL A 190 1.04 10.28 1.51
C VAL A 190 0.21 11.46 2.00
N GLN A 191 0.78 12.66 2.06
CA GLN A 191 0.07 13.85 2.48
C GLN A 191 -1.04 14.23 1.49
N SER A 192 -0.75 14.17 0.19
CA SER A 192 -1.77 14.35 -0.86
C SER A 192 -2.89 13.31 -0.74
N ALA A 193 -2.52 12.05 -0.50
CA ALA A 193 -3.50 10.97 -0.30
C ALA A 193 -4.44 11.22 0.90
N LEU A 194 -3.91 11.69 2.01
CA LEU A 194 -4.71 12.08 3.18
C LEU A 194 -5.71 13.18 2.85
N ARG A 195 -5.28 14.25 2.19
CA ARG A 195 -6.17 15.37 1.81
C ARG A 195 -7.26 14.90 0.84
N LEU A 196 -6.89 14.12 -0.18
CA LEU A 196 -7.84 13.54 -1.12
C LEU A 196 -8.89 12.67 -0.41
N THR A 197 -8.46 11.86 0.57
CA THR A 197 -9.37 11.03 1.38
C THR A 197 -10.34 11.91 2.17
N TRP A 198 -9.86 12.97 2.83
CA TRP A 198 -10.71 13.90 3.59
C TRP A 198 -11.73 14.60 2.70
N ARG A 199 -11.31 15.07 1.52
CA ARG A 199 -12.22 15.64 0.51
C ARG A 199 -13.30 14.64 0.07
N ALA A 200 -12.91 13.41 -0.22
CA ALA A 200 -13.85 12.37 -0.63
C ALA A 200 -14.88 12.03 0.46
N LEU A 201 -14.50 12.15 1.72
CA LEU A 201 -15.38 11.94 2.87
C LEU A 201 -16.19 13.19 3.26
N GLY A 202 -15.98 14.32 2.61
CA GLY A 202 -16.61 15.61 2.96
C GLY A 202 -16.12 16.16 4.30
N LEU A 203 -14.90 15.82 4.72
CA LEU A 203 -14.27 16.30 5.94
C LEU A 203 -13.34 17.48 5.64
N GLU A 204 -13.09 18.32 6.65
CA GLU A 204 -12.15 19.42 6.53
C GLU A 204 -10.70 18.91 6.48
N GLU A 205 -9.96 19.30 5.45
CA GLU A 205 -8.57 18.87 5.24
C GLU A 205 -7.62 19.26 6.38
N SER A 206 -7.89 20.39 7.04
CA SER A 206 -7.14 20.83 8.23
C SER A 206 -7.21 19.86 9.41
N GLN A 207 -8.17 18.94 9.42
CA GLN A 207 -8.33 17.89 10.42
C GLN A 207 -7.63 16.58 10.07
N ALA A 208 -7.00 16.49 8.88
CA ALA A 208 -6.21 15.33 8.50
C ALA A 208 -4.97 15.23 9.40
N PRO A 209 -4.64 14.05 9.92
CA PRO A 209 -3.45 13.90 10.74
C PRO A 209 -2.18 14.04 9.89
N GLU A 210 -1.13 14.60 10.48
CA GLU A 210 0.19 14.54 9.87
C GLU A 210 0.69 13.08 9.85
N PRO A 211 1.20 12.59 8.69
CA PRO A 211 1.71 11.23 8.61
C PRO A 211 3.03 11.09 9.36
N PHE A 212 3.17 10.01 10.11
CA PHE A 212 4.39 9.66 10.80
C PHE A 212 5.19 8.66 9.96
N LEU A 213 6.36 9.08 9.45
CA LEU A 213 7.18 8.35 8.49
C LEU A 213 8.61 8.09 9.02
N ASN A 214 8.79 8.04 10.34
CA ASN A 214 10.13 7.93 10.93
C ASN A 214 10.60 6.49 11.16
N TRP A 215 9.76 5.51 10.87
CA TRP A 215 10.11 4.10 11.04
C TRP A 215 10.48 3.47 9.70
N ASP A 216 11.47 2.62 9.74
CA ASP A 216 11.79 1.72 8.62
C ASP A 216 11.07 0.37 8.76
N GLU A 217 10.98 -0.36 7.67
CA GLU A 217 10.27 -1.65 7.58
C GLU A 217 10.91 -2.70 8.50
N ALA A 218 12.24 -2.76 8.55
CA ALA A 218 12.95 -3.73 9.37
C ALA A 218 12.78 -3.46 10.88
N THR A 219 12.79 -2.20 11.31
CA THR A 219 12.46 -1.83 12.69
C THR A 219 11.01 -2.18 13.03
N GLY A 220 10.08 -1.92 12.11
CA GLY A 220 8.68 -2.29 12.28
C GLY A 220 8.49 -3.77 12.57
N THR A 221 9.18 -4.63 11.82
CA THR A 221 9.17 -6.09 12.01
C THR A 221 9.70 -6.51 13.38
N GLN A 222 10.82 -5.92 13.82
CA GLN A 222 11.39 -6.19 15.15
C GLN A 222 10.45 -5.80 16.29
N ILE A 223 9.76 -4.66 16.17
CA ILE A 223 8.82 -4.20 17.19
C ILE A 223 7.61 -5.13 17.29
N VAL A 224 7.07 -5.59 16.17
CA VAL A 224 5.96 -6.57 16.16
C VAL A 224 6.40 -7.87 16.82
N PHE A 225 7.59 -8.38 16.50
CA PHE A 225 8.15 -9.57 17.13
C PHE A 225 8.26 -9.38 18.66
N LEU A 226 8.89 -8.31 19.12
CA LEU A 226 9.06 -8.03 20.55
C LEU A 226 7.71 -7.90 21.27
N TYR A 227 6.76 -7.20 20.67
CA TYR A 227 5.44 -7.04 21.25
C TYR A 227 4.73 -8.37 21.44
N ASN A 228 4.74 -9.22 20.41
CA ASN A 228 4.08 -10.53 20.48
C ASN A 228 4.79 -11.44 21.49
N GLU A 229 6.12 -11.50 21.50
CA GLU A 229 6.87 -12.29 22.46
C GLU A 229 6.56 -11.88 23.92
N ILE A 230 6.64 -10.59 24.22
CA ILE A 230 6.37 -10.07 25.57
C ILE A 230 4.92 -10.35 25.96
N LYS A 231 3.96 -10.08 25.05
CA LYS A 231 2.54 -10.22 25.35
C LYS A 231 2.12 -11.67 25.52
N ASP A 232 2.48 -12.52 24.55
CA ASP A 232 1.92 -13.88 24.44
C ASP A 232 2.71 -14.89 25.26
N ASN A 233 4.06 -14.80 25.28
CA ASN A 233 4.93 -15.74 25.97
C ASN A 233 5.32 -15.28 27.39
N PHE A 234 5.28 -13.98 27.67
CA PHE A 234 5.64 -13.42 28.97
C PHE A 234 4.49 -12.68 29.68
N GLN A 235 3.25 -12.80 29.18
CA GLN A 235 2.04 -12.22 29.79
C GLN A 235 2.15 -10.69 30.00
N GLY A 236 2.90 -10.00 29.17
CA GLY A 236 3.14 -8.58 29.25
C GLY A 236 4.30 -8.16 30.17
N ASP A 237 4.98 -9.12 30.80
CA ASP A 237 6.14 -8.86 31.67
C ASP A 237 7.42 -8.67 30.85
N ALA A 238 7.68 -7.42 30.46
CA ALA A 238 8.89 -7.04 29.73
C ALA A 238 10.16 -7.27 30.58
N GLY A 239 10.10 -7.07 31.89
CA GLY A 239 11.24 -7.27 32.78
C GLY A 239 11.74 -8.70 32.74
N ARG A 240 10.82 -9.66 32.88
CA ARG A 240 11.11 -11.09 32.80
C ARG A 240 11.63 -11.49 31.41
N PHE A 241 11.05 -10.93 30.35
CA PHE A 241 11.51 -11.16 28.98
C PHE A 241 12.97 -10.74 28.79
N PHE A 242 13.34 -9.51 29.19
CA PHE A 242 14.70 -9.01 29.08
C PHE A 242 15.70 -9.75 29.99
N GLN A 243 15.27 -10.17 31.18
CA GLN A 243 16.09 -11.02 32.05
C GLN A 243 16.38 -12.40 31.46
N THR A 244 15.42 -12.97 30.73
CA THR A 244 15.55 -14.31 30.12
C THR A 244 16.41 -14.30 28.87
N PHE A 245 16.17 -13.37 27.95
CA PHE A 245 16.83 -13.33 26.64
C PHE A 245 17.90 -12.25 26.48
N GLY A 246 17.86 -11.25 27.35
CA GLY A 246 18.84 -10.16 27.32
C GLY A 246 20.20 -10.58 27.87
N ARG A 247 21.20 -9.80 27.52
CA ARG A 247 22.57 -9.92 28.05
C ARG A 247 23.10 -8.55 28.40
N VAL A 248 23.87 -8.47 29.50
CA VAL A 248 24.65 -7.28 29.82
C VAL A 248 25.75 -7.14 28.77
N ARG A 249 25.92 -5.92 28.24
CA ARG A 249 26.93 -5.60 27.22
C ARG A 249 27.72 -4.38 27.62
N GLU A 250 29.00 -4.41 27.35
CA GLU A 250 29.88 -3.27 27.54
C GLU A 250 29.37 -2.04 26.78
N GLY A 251 29.34 -0.87 27.40
CA GLY A 251 28.85 0.38 26.82
C GLY A 251 27.32 0.60 26.91
N TYR A 252 26.57 -0.40 27.44
CA TYR A 252 25.09 -0.34 27.51
C TYR A 252 24.52 -0.31 28.94
N GLY A 253 25.39 -0.13 29.96
CA GLY A 253 25.02 -0.20 31.37
C GLY A 253 24.89 -1.62 31.88
N ASP A 254 24.43 -1.76 33.15
CA ASP A 254 24.38 -3.04 33.87
C ASP A 254 23.09 -3.83 33.64
N ALA A 255 22.13 -3.24 32.94
CA ALA A 255 20.84 -3.91 32.64
C ALA A 255 20.97 -4.80 31.40
N PRO A 256 20.31 -5.99 31.41
CA PRO A 256 20.31 -6.85 30.25
C PRO A 256 19.58 -6.20 29.07
N GLY A 257 20.22 -6.13 27.91
CA GLY A 257 19.64 -5.67 26.65
C GLY A 257 19.56 -6.81 25.64
N LEU A 258 18.53 -6.80 24.79
CA LEU A 258 18.35 -7.75 23.70
C LEU A 258 18.84 -7.16 22.39
N ARG A 259 19.78 -7.84 21.72
CA ARG A 259 20.21 -7.47 20.37
C ARG A 259 19.52 -8.35 19.34
N LEU A 260 18.81 -7.72 18.44
CA LEU A 260 18.13 -8.38 17.33
C LEU A 260 18.78 -7.97 16.01
N ALA A 261 18.93 -8.95 15.13
CA ALA A 261 19.22 -8.73 13.72
C ALA A 261 18.01 -9.18 12.91
N SER A 262 17.58 -8.37 11.97
CA SER A 262 16.54 -8.75 11.01
C SER A 262 17.02 -8.50 9.60
N ILE A 263 16.60 -9.39 8.71
CA ILE A 263 16.78 -9.29 7.26
C ILE A 263 15.39 -9.30 6.68
N ASP A 264 15.02 -8.22 6.02
CA ASP A 264 13.75 -8.09 5.29
C ASP A 264 14.03 -8.17 3.79
N ILE A 265 13.57 -9.24 3.15
CA ILE A 265 13.74 -9.47 1.71
C ILE A 265 12.41 -9.17 1.04
N GLY A 266 12.28 -7.94 0.55
CA GLY A 266 11.12 -7.50 -0.21
C GLY A 266 11.16 -7.93 -1.68
N GLY A 267 10.29 -7.34 -2.51
CA GLY A 267 10.34 -7.53 -3.97
C GLY A 267 11.53 -6.82 -4.61
N GLY A 268 11.81 -5.59 -4.23
CA GLY A 268 12.83 -4.73 -4.85
C GLY A 268 14.02 -4.36 -3.97
N THR A 269 13.96 -4.57 -2.65
CA THR A 269 15.03 -4.24 -1.69
C THR A 269 15.18 -5.33 -0.64
N THR A 270 16.41 -5.50 -0.18
CA THR A 270 16.72 -6.29 1.02
C THR A 270 17.27 -5.35 2.07
N ASP A 271 16.65 -5.30 3.23
CA ASP A 271 17.04 -4.44 4.35
C ASP A 271 17.61 -5.29 5.49
N LEU A 272 18.79 -4.91 5.97
CA LEU A 272 19.45 -5.51 7.13
C LEU A 272 19.55 -4.47 8.24
N ILE A 273 19.08 -4.82 9.43
CA ILE A 273 19.20 -3.97 10.62
C ILE A 273 19.61 -4.78 11.83
N VAL A 274 20.49 -4.20 12.64
CA VAL A 274 20.84 -4.72 13.97
C VAL A 274 20.51 -3.65 14.99
N THR A 275 19.66 -3.99 15.96
CA THR A 275 19.20 -3.07 17.00
C THR A 275 19.37 -3.72 18.37
N THR A 276 19.93 -3.00 19.31
CA THR A 276 19.92 -3.37 20.73
C THR A 276 18.73 -2.70 21.42
N TYR A 277 17.91 -3.49 22.05
CA TYR A 277 16.75 -3.02 22.84
C TYR A 277 17.07 -3.07 24.31
N GLN A 278 16.73 -2.01 25.02
CA GLN A 278 16.86 -1.91 26.48
C GLN A 278 15.52 -1.60 27.10
N LEU A 279 15.31 -2.10 28.32
CA LEU A 279 14.12 -1.78 29.11
C LEU A 279 14.43 -0.54 29.96
N GLU A 280 13.75 0.56 29.70
CA GLU A 280 13.87 1.81 30.44
C GLU A 280 12.69 1.99 31.37
N GLY A 281 12.95 2.27 32.65
CA GLY A 281 11.89 2.49 33.66
C GLY A 281 10.95 1.29 33.86
N GLY A 282 11.34 0.08 33.46
CA GLY A 282 10.54 -1.14 33.63
C GLY A 282 9.39 -1.33 32.65
N THR A 283 9.07 -0.34 31.84
CA THR A 283 7.90 -0.37 30.94
C THR A 283 8.16 0.09 29.52
N ALA A 284 9.17 0.90 29.28
CA ALA A 284 9.49 1.43 27.96
C ALA A 284 10.63 0.64 27.31
N VAL A 285 10.43 0.16 26.09
CA VAL A 285 11.47 -0.51 25.31
C VAL A 285 12.15 0.52 24.42
N LYS A 286 13.45 0.76 24.66
CA LYS A 286 14.26 1.75 23.96
C LYS A 286 15.13 1.06 22.90
N PRO A 287 14.97 1.37 21.61
CA PRO A 287 15.83 0.90 20.56
C PRO A 287 17.13 1.71 20.48
N ILE A 288 18.25 1.03 20.29
CA ILE A 288 19.56 1.60 19.98
C ILE A 288 20.02 0.94 18.69
N GLN A 289 20.02 1.68 17.59
CA GLN A 289 20.39 1.18 16.29
C GLN A 289 21.91 1.01 16.20
N GLU A 290 22.37 -0.21 15.94
CA GLU A 290 23.77 -0.57 15.84
C GLU A 290 24.27 -0.55 14.40
N PHE A 291 23.49 -1.15 13.53
CA PHE A 291 23.81 -1.31 12.12
C PHE A 291 22.55 -1.22 11.28
N ARG A 292 22.70 -0.68 10.08
CA ARG A 292 21.63 -0.51 9.12
C ARG A 292 22.22 -0.44 7.71
N GLU A 293 21.77 -1.35 6.85
CA GLU A 293 22.17 -1.40 5.45
C GLU A 293 21.00 -1.84 4.58
N GLY A 294 20.94 -1.37 3.36
CA GLY A 294 19.92 -1.76 2.39
C GLY A 294 20.56 -2.07 1.05
N PHE A 295 20.06 -3.13 0.40
CA PHE A 295 20.55 -3.63 -0.87
C PHE A 295 19.44 -3.59 -1.92
N ASN A 296 19.76 -3.21 -3.15
CA ASN A 296 18.83 -3.22 -4.28
C ASN A 296 18.82 -4.59 -5.00
N ILE A 297 18.96 -5.66 -4.24
CA ILE A 297 18.84 -7.05 -4.71
C ILE A 297 17.79 -7.72 -3.84
N ALA A 298 16.76 -8.31 -4.45
CA ALA A 298 15.64 -8.84 -3.71
C ALA A 298 14.88 -9.93 -4.47
N GLY A 299 13.63 -10.23 -4.04
CA GLY A 299 12.83 -11.32 -4.57
C GLY A 299 12.60 -11.25 -6.08
N ASP A 300 12.46 -10.07 -6.65
CA ASP A 300 12.25 -9.92 -8.11
C ASP A 300 13.50 -10.29 -8.92
N ASP A 301 14.70 -10.04 -8.39
CA ASP A 301 15.95 -10.47 -9.06
C ASP A 301 16.06 -11.99 -9.05
N VAL A 302 15.63 -12.63 -7.95
CA VAL A 302 15.55 -14.10 -7.86
C VAL A 302 14.53 -14.62 -8.86
N LEU A 303 13.35 -13.99 -8.95
CA LEU A 303 12.29 -14.37 -9.88
C LEU A 303 12.76 -14.22 -11.35
N CYS A 304 13.38 -13.10 -11.70
CA CYS A 304 13.98 -12.89 -13.02
C CYS A 304 14.99 -13.99 -13.34
N GLY A 305 15.91 -14.28 -12.43
CA GLY A 305 16.90 -15.33 -12.61
C GLY A 305 16.30 -16.73 -12.77
N LEU A 306 15.19 -17.03 -12.08
CA LEU A 306 14.45 -18.28 -12.24
C LEU A 306 13.77 -18.37 -13.63
N ILE A 307 13.13 -17.29 -14.05
CA ILE A 307 12.49 -17.22 -15.37
C ILE A 307 13.54 -17.41 -16.48
N GLU A 308 14.62 -16.66 -16.43
CA GLU A 308 15.69 -16.72 -17.44
C GLU A 308 16.34 -18.10 -17.54
N ARG A 309 16.55 -18.78 -16.40
CA ARG A 309 17.28 -20.07 -16.38
C ARG A 309 16.38 -21.28 -16.59
N ASN A 310 15.13 -21.22 -16.18
CA ASN A 310 14.27 -22.42 -16.16
C ASN A 310 13.05 -22.30 -17.07
N VAL A 311 12.45 -21.11 -17.20
CA VAL A 311 11.20 -20.93 -17.95
C VAL A 311 11.50 -20.59 -19.42
N LEU A 312 12.32 -19.58 -19.66
CA LEU A 312 12.60 -19.13 -21.04
C LEU A 312 13.22 -20.20 -21.93
N PRO A 313 14.22 -21.00 -21.48
CA PRO A 313 14.77 -22.06 -22.33
C PRO A 313 13.73 -23.10 -22.73
N ALA A 314 12.92 -23.57 -21.77
CA ALA A 314 11.84 -24.53 -22.02
C ALA A 314 10.77 -24.00 -22.98
N LEU A 315 10.39 -22.72 -22.81
CA LEU A 315 9.44 -22.05 -23.70
C LEU A 315 9.98 -21.92 -25.12
N LEU A 316 11.23 -21.45 -25.25
CA LEU A 316 11.89 -21.30 -26.56
C LEU A 316 12.03 -22.64 -27.28
N ASP A 317 12.35 -23.71 -26.57
CA ASP A 317 12.43 -25.06 -27.16
C ASP A 317 11.05 -25.57 -27.61
N ALA A 318 10.00 -25.32 -26.85
CA ALA A 318 8.64 -25.65 -27.24
C ALA A 318 8.18 -24.87 -28.49
N ILE A 319 8.50 -23.56 -28.58
CA ILE A 319 8.21 -22.73 -29.73
C ILE A 319 8.95 -23.26 -30.99
N ARG A 320 10.24 -23.59 -30.86
CA ARG A 320 11.01 -24.17 -31.97
C ARG A 320 10.42 -25.50 -32.44
N GLN A 321 10.01 -26.37 -31.53
CA GLN A 321 9.40 -27.65 -31.85
C GLN A 321 8.02 -27.51 -32.49
N SER A 322 7.27 -26.47 -32.20
CA SER A 322 5.97 -26.18 -32.80
C SER A 322 6.04 -25.65 -34.26
N GLY A 323 7.26 -25.35 -34.75
CA GLY A 323 7.46 -24.81 -36.10
C GLY A 323 7.10 -23.32 -36.24
N ALA A 324 6.82 -22.63 -35.12
CA ALA A 324 6.68 -21.18 -35.13
C ALA A 324 8.06 -20.56 -35.37
N SER A 325 8.29 -20.04 -36.59
CA SER A 325 9.48 -19.22 -36.86
C SER A 325 9.30 -17.81 -36.31
N ASN A 326 10.41 -17.20 -35.85
CA ASN A 326 10.50 -15.81 -35.37
C ASN A 326 9.84 -14.83 -36.32
#